data_53faad65f3a0b3159acd3b11ed4ca432
#
_entry.id   53faad65f3a0b3159acd3b11ed4ca432
#
_cell.length_a   1.000
_cell.length_b   1.000
_cell.length_c   1.000
_cell.angle_alpha   90.00
_cell.angle_beta   90.00
_cell.angle_gamma   90.00
#
_symmetry.space_group_name_H-M   'P 1'
#
loop_
_entity.id
_entity.type
_entity.pdbx_description
1 polymer ?
#
loop_
_entity_poly.entity_id
_entity_poly.type
_entity_poly.pdbx_seq_one_letter_code
_entity_poly.pdbx_strand_id
1 'polypeptide(L)'
;MKKLFAIMKKDTIIRFTSPMEWMFFIILPVVFIFVISGGTTQNSDPRIVLTVVDQAGSTLSGALVEELGHSSAVKPVLTEYDQALKDFEQLKVSAMLIIPADFSAGALTAGNASLELRKQPNTLNGMAVEQAVQLAASRIASLADAARVSTERAAEFQPFADDAARQAFYDSAFQQAQILLAEAPDRLQSVVGSTTDPIEYDAKANSTAGQMITFVFIPLVSLSVMFAYERANGTLRRLLVTPTSKATFLGGTILGQGLTALVQMTILIVFGILVMKMKWGQSPAGLAMVMVSFTLAASALGTMLGTFVKSEGQANGLSLMIGMLMAMLGGCWYPIELFPAALRNAAQALPTYWAMQGFLDIAVRGQGPAGVLQECAVLLGFALVFFAVGITRFKYE
;
A
#
# COMPACT_ATOMS: atom_id res chain seq x y z
N MET A 1 16.52 35.97 -16.77
CA MET A 1 17.04 34.60 -16.90
C MET A 1 18.38 34.37 -16.20
N LYS A 2 19.43 35.18 -16.43
CA LYS A 2 20.75 34.97 -15.78
C LYS A 2 20.71 34.97 -14.23
N LYS A 3 19.93 35.85 -13.61
CA LYS A 3 19.78 35.91 -12.15
C LYS A 3 19.06 34.69 -11.55
N LEU A 4 18.03 34.22 -12.21
CA LEU A 4 17.29 33.03 -11.83
C LEU A 4 18.21 31.80 -11.85
N PHE A 5 18.99 31.63 -12.92
CA PHE A 5 19.97 30.53 -13.04
C PHE A 5 21.09 30.63 -11.97
N ALA A 6 21.53 31.85 -11.62
CA ALA A 6 22.54 32.03 -10.57
C ALA A 6 22.00 31.62 -9.19
N ILE A 7 20.73 31.88 -8.89
CA ILE A 7 20.08 31.47 -7.65
C ILE A 7 19.96 29.95 -7.61
N MET A 8 19.43 29.33 -8.68
CA MET A 8 19.36 27.88 -8.80
C MET A 8 20.70 27.21 -8.54
N LYS A 9 21.76 27.66 -9.23
CA LYS A 9 23.11 27.11 -9.11
C LYS A 9 23.66 27.23 -7.68
N LYS A 10 23.48 28.39 -7.04
CA LYS A 10 23.88 28.61 -5.64
C LYS A 10 23.20 27.62 -4.70
N ASP A 11 21.88 27.50 -4.79
CA ASP A 11 21.09 26.66 -3.88
C ASP A 11 21.43 25.18 -4.05
N THR A 12 21.62 24.72 -5.28
CA THR A 12 22.06 23.34 -5.57
C THR A 12 23.46 23.03 -5.03
N ILE A 13 24.43 23.94 -5.25
CA ILE A 13 25.81 23.73 -4.77
C ILE A 13 25.84 23.68 -3.23
N ILE A 14 25.21 24.62 -2.55
CA ILE A 14 25.20 24.68 -1.08
C ILE A 14 24.66 23.38 -0.50
N ARG A 15 23.60 22.81 -1.07
CA ARG A 15 22.96 21.60 -0.57
C ARG A 15 23.88 20.37 -0.66
N PHE A 16 24.64 20.22 -1.74
CA PHE A 16 25.46 19.03 -1.96
C PHE A 16 26.91 19.14 -1.44
N THR A 17 27.25 20.19 -0.70
CA THR A 17 28.57 20.30 -0.04
C THR A 17 28.70 19.45 1.22
N SER A 18 27.59 19.04 1.85
CA SER A 18 27.59 18.20 3.05
C SER A 18 27.41 16.73 2.73
N PRO A 19 28.29 15.81 3.17
CA PRO A 19 28.10 14.36 3.02
C PRO A 19 26.81 13.85 3.69
N MET A 20 26.38 14.51 4.78
CA MET A 20 25.15 14.18 5.51
C MET A 20 23.91 14.39 4.63
N GLU A 21 23.91 15.38 3.77
CA GLU A 21 22.81 15.65 2.82
C GLU A 21 22.63 14.48 1.85
N TRP A 22 23.72 13.90 1.34
CA TRP A 22 23.66 12.71 0.45
C TRP A 22 23.05 11.49 1.14
N MET A 23 23.34 11.31 2.44
CA MET A 23 22.78 10.23 3.22
C MET A 23 21.25 10.35 3.31
N PHE A 24 20.73 11.53 3.65
CA PHE A 24 19.29 11.76 3.76
C PHE A 24 18.60 11.88 2.40
N PHE A 25 19.31 12.30 1.37
CA PHE A 25 18.74 12.55 0.05
C PHE A 25 18.60 11.28 -0.80
N ILE A 26 19.55 10.34 -0.71
CA ILE A 26 19.57 9.13 -1.53
C ILE A 26 19.53 7.87 -0.67
N ILE A 27 20.45 7.72 0.30
CA ILE A 27 20.62 6.45 1.00
C ILE A 27 19.39 6.11 1.83
N LEU A 28 18.91 7.06 2.63
CA LEU A 28 17.76 6.84 3.51
C LEU A 28 16.49 6.50 2.72
N PRO A 29 16.07 7.26 1.69
CA PRO A 29 14.91 6.89 0.87
C PRO A 29 15.03 5.53 0.22
N VAL A 30 16.20 5.20 -0.35
CA VAL A 30 16.46 3.89 -0.97
C VAL A 30 16.31 2.76 0.02
N VAL A 31 16.91 2.89 1.22
CA VAL A 31 16.78 1.89 2.29
C VAL A 31 15.32 1.74 2.73
N PHE A 32 14.61 2.84 2.94
CA PHE A 32 13.20 2.80 3.34
C PHE A 32 12.31 2.17 2.27
N ILE A 33 12.47 2.56 1.00
CA ILE A 33 11.75 1.94 -0.11
C ILE A 33 12.03 0.44 -0.13
N PHE A 34 13.30 0.04 -0.04
CA PHE A 34 13.69 -1.37 -0.06
C PHE A 34 13.08 -2.17 1.09
N VAL A 35 13.17 -1.67 2.32
CA VAL A 35 12.67 -2.35 3.53
C VAL A 35 11.14 -2.41 3.54
N ILE A 36 10.47 -1.27 3.31
CA ILE A 36 8.99 -1.19 3.44
C ILE A 36 8.29 -1.89 2.28
N SER A 37 8.86 -1.86 1.06
CA SER A 37 8.31 -2.58 -0.09
C SER A 37 8.60 -4.10 -0.07
N GLY A 38 9.20 -4.62 1.00
CA GLY A 38 9.46 -6.06 1.15
C GLY A 38 10.69 -6.57 0.39
N GLY A 39 11.62 -5.68 0.02
CA GLY A 39 12.89 -6.05 -0.64
C GLY A 39 12.68 -6.72 -2.01
N THR A 40 13.60 -7.61 -2.39
CA THR A 40 13.56 -8.35 -3.66
C THR A 40 12.77 -9.66 -3.59
N THR A 41 11.91 -9.86 -2.59
CA THR A 41 11.11 -11.09 -2.46
C THR A 41 10.11 -11.22 -3.62
N GLN A 42 10.64 -11.56 -4.78
CA GLN A 42 9.92 -11.65 -6.05
C GLN A 42 9.13 -12.97 -6.20
N ASN A 43 9.30 -13.91 -5.27
CA ASN A 43 8.71 -15.25 -5.32
C ASN A 43 8.00 -15.69 -4.04
N SER A 44 7.67 -14.79 -3.15
CA SER A 44 6.76 -15.16 -2.06
C SER A 44 5.34 -15.24 -2.64
N ASP A 45 4.76 -16.42 -2.54
CA ASP A 45 3.34 -16.68 -2.76
C ASP A 45 2.55 -15.54 -2.05
N PRO A 46 1.73 -14.74 -2.77
CA PRO A 46 1.03 -13.61 -2.17
C PRO A 46 -0.03 -14.03 -1.16
N ARG A 47 -0.34 -15.32 -1.10
CA ARG A 47 -1.31 -15.88 -0.17
C ARG A 47 -0.85 -15.78 1.27
N ILE A 48 -1.78 -15.49 2.16
CA ILE A 48 -1.53 -15.40 3.60
C ILE A 48 -1.23 -16.80 4.14
N VAL A 49 -0.10 -16.97 4.81
CA VAL A 49 0.23 -18.24 5.47
C VAL A 49 -0.76 -18.48 6.62
N LEU A 50 -1.54 -19.58 6.51
CA LEU A 50 -2.43 -20.09 7.54
C LEU A 50 -1.82 -21.35 8.14
N THR A 51 -1.35 -21.26 9.38
CA THR A 51 -0.87 -22.42 10.11
C THR A 51 -2.05 -23.29 10.52
N VAL A 52 -2.06 -24.55 10.11
CA VAL A 52 -3.13 -25.51 10.39
C VAL A 52 -2.60 -26.60 11.32
N VAL A 53 -3.29 -26.80 12.42
CA VAL A 53 -3.07 -27.91 13.37
C VAL A 53 -4.23 -28.89 13.20
N ASP A 54 -3.96 -30.02 12.54
CA ASP A 54 -4.94 -31.07 12.36
C ASP A 54 -4.80 -32.13 13.46
N GLN A 55 -5.71 -32.09 14.44
CA GLN A 55 -5.79 -33.08 15.52
C GLN A 55 -6.74 -34.22 15.18
N ALA A 56 -7.58 -34.08 14.15
CA ALA A 56 -8.54 -35.11 13.73
C ALA A 56 -7.89 -36.20 12.89
N GLY A 57 -6.96 -35.85 11.99
CA GLY A 57 -6.30 -36.77 11.09
C GLY A 57 -7.28 -37.57 10.21
N SER A 58 -8.48 -37.04 9.96
CA SER A 58 -9.57 -37.71 9.25
C SER A 58 -9.55 -37.36 7.76
N THR A 59 -10.27 -38.15 6.95
CA THR A 59 -10.47 -37.83 5.52
C THR A 59 -11.17 -36.50 5.34
N LEU A 60 -12.02 -36.11 6.27
CA LEU A 60 -12.75 -34.85 6.26
C LEU A 60 -11.83 -33.66 6.59
N SER A 61 -10.93 -33.81 7.56
CA SER A 61 -9.94 -32.75 7.88
C SER A 61 -8.95 -32.56 6.73
N GLY A 62 -8.52 -33.70 6.10
CA GLY A 62 -7.69 -33.63 4.90
C GLY A 62 -8.36 -32.89 3.75
N ALA A 63 -9.64 -33.17 3.48
CA ALA A 63 -10.42 -32.47 2.47
C ALA A 63 -10.56 -30.95 2.78
N LEU A 64 -10.71 -30.56 4.04
CA LEU A 64 -10.75 -29.15 4.45
C LEU A 64 -9.41 -28.46 4.18
N VAL A 65 -8.29 -29.10 4.49
CA VAL A 65 -6.94 -28.56 4.24
C VAL A 65 -6.69 -28.43 2.73
N GLU A 66 -7.13 -29.40 1.94
CA GLU A 66 -7.04 -29.35 0.48
C GLU A 66 -7.87 -28.20 -0.10
N GLU A 67 -9.11 -28.04 0.35
CA GLU A 67 -9.98 -26.93 -0.08
C GLU A 67 -9.37 -25.56 0.28
N LEU A 68 -8.78 -25.42 1.46
CA LEU A 68 -8.01 -24.22 1.84
C LEU A 68 -6.81 -24.01 0.92
N GLY A 69 -6.19 -25.07 0.42
CA GLY A 69 -5.09 -25.02 -0.54
C GLY A 69 -5.49 -24.45 -1.91
N HIS A 70 -6.74 -24.63 -2.31
CA HIS A 70 -7.31 -24.04 -3.54
C HIS A 70 -7.69 -22.56 -3.39
N SER A 71 -7.67 -22.01 -2.16
CA SER A 71 -7.95 -20.61 -1.93
C SER A 71 -6.88 -19.72 -2.54
N SER A 72 -7.30 -18.64 -3.20
CA SER A 72 -6.41 -17.57 -3.67
C SER A 72 -5.91 -16.67 -2.55
N ALA A 73 -6.55 -16.70 -1.37
CA ALA A 73 -6.25 -15.78 -0.26
C ALA A 73 -5.29 -16.40 0.76
N VAL A 74 -5.36 -17.73 0.99
CA VAL A 74 -4.61 -18.39 2.04
C VAL A 74 -3.77 -19.54 1.51
N LYS A 75 -2.65 -19.82 2.18
CA LYS A 75 -1.78 -20.96 1.96
C LYS A 75 -1.73 -21.78 3.26
N PRO A 76 -2.41 -22.92 3.35
CA PRO A 76 -2.37 -23.77 4.53
C PRO A 76 -0.99 -24.40 4.68
N VAL A 77 -0.47 -24.42 5.91
CA VAL A 77 0.79 -25.08 6.29
C VAL A 77 0.51 -25.91 7.52
N LEU A 78 0.57 -27.25 7.38
CA LEU A 78 0.40 -28.16 8.50
C LEU A 78 1.57 -28.06 9.47
N THR A 79 1.28 -27.92 10.75
CA THR A 79 2.29 -27.70 11.81
C THR A 79 1.79 -28.34 13.10
N GLU A 80 2.71 -28.78 13.95
CA GLU A 80 2.39 -29.26 15.29
C GLU A 80 1.89 -28.12 16.20
N TYR A 81 1.01 -28.45 17.15
CA TYR A 81 0.33 -27.47 18.01
C TYR A 81 1.31 -26.54 18.74
N ASP A 82 2.36 -27.10 19.36
CA ASP A 82 3.32 -26.31 20.15
C ASP A 82 4.12 -25.33 19.30
N GLN A 83 4.46 -25.73 18.08
CA GLN A 83 5.16 -24.84 17.14
C GLN A 83 4.21 -23.78 16.56
N ALA A 84 2.99 -24.17 16.21
CA ALA A 84 1.96 -23.26 15.71
C ALA A 84 1.63 -22.16 16.74
N LEU A 85 1.51 -22.54 18.01
CA LEU A 85 1.24 -21.62 19.11
C LEU A 85 2.40 -20.62 19.30
N LYS A 86 3.66 -21.12 19.30
CA LYS A 86 4.85 -20.26 19.38
C LYS A 86 4.94 -19.25 18.25
N ASP A 87 4.68 -19.69 17.01
CA ASP A 87 4.75 -18.82 15.84
C ASP A 87 3.62 -17.78 15.85
N PHE A 88 2.45 -18.14 16.38
CA PHE A 88 1.33 -17.21 16.56
C PHE A 88 1.63 -16.17 17.66
N GLU A 89 2.13 -16.60 18.85
CA GLU A 89 2.49 -15.71 19.96
C GLU A 89 3.66 -14.78 19.59
N GLN A 90 4.61 -15.25 18.77
CA GLN A 90 5.72 -14.44 18.26
C GLN A 90 5.34 -13.54 17.09
N LEU A 91 4.05 -13.48 16.72
CA LEU A 91 3.53 -12.69 15.62
C LEU A 91 4.15 -13.02 14.25
N LYS A 92 4.70 -14.22 14.08
CA LYS A 92 5.26 -14.69 12.80
C LYS A 92 4.18 -15.06 11.80
N VAL A 93 3.01 -15.50 12.30
CA VAL A 93 1.84 -15.84 11.49
C VAL A 93 0.63 -15.01 11.94
N SER A 94 -0.22 -14.63 10.99
CA SER A 94 -1.39 -13.78 11.26
C SER A 94 -2.57 -14.55 11.84
N ALA A 95 -2.63 -15.87 11.61
CA ALA A 95 -3.69 -16.74 12.09
C ALA A 95 -3.24 -18.20 12.18
N MET A 96 -3.87 -18.96 13.08
CA MET A 96 -3.76 -20.42 13.15
C MET A 96 -5.16 -21.03 13.22
N LEU A 97 -5.35 -22.12 12.49
CA LEU A 97 -6.56 -22.93 12.48
C LEU A 97 -6.30 -24.24 13.22
N ILE A 98 -7.12 -24.55 14.21
CA ILE A 98 -7.09 -25.84 14.90
C ILE A 98 -8.31 -26.63 14.48
N ILE A 99 -8.08 -27.82 13.93
CA ILE A 99 -9.11 -28.80 13.60
C ILE A 99 -9.14 -29.80 14.76
N PRO A 100 -10.18 -29.78 15.61
CA PRO A 100 -10.21 -30.64 16.80
C PRO A 100 -10.35 -32.12 16.46
N ALA A 101 -9.96 -33.00 17.39
CA ALA A 101 -9.98 -34.45 17.19
C ALA A 101 -11.38 -35.03 16.96
N ASP A 102 -12.44 -34.37 17.40
CA ASP A 102 -13.84 -34.73 17.20
C ASP A 102 -14.42 -34.28 15.85
N PHE A 103 -13.63 -33.58 15.02
CA PHE A 103 -14.07 -33.14 13.70
C PHE A 103 -14.30 -34.34 12.76
N SER A 104 -15.56 -34.73 12.64
CA SER A 104 -16.00 -35.92 11.91
C SER A 104 -17.32 -35.67 11.17
N ALA A 105 -17.66 -36.56 10.23
CA ALA A 105 -18.94 -36.51 9.53
C ALA A 105 -20.14 -36.60 10.48
N GLY A 106 -20.00 -37.38 11.56
CA GLY A 106 -21.04 -37.52 12.60
C GLY A 106 -21.22 -36.17 13.39
N ALA A 107 -20.14 -35.52 13.72
CA ALA A 107 -20.20 -34.22 14.40
C ALA A 107 -20.82 -33.10 13.51
N LEU A 108 -20.50 -33.13 12.20
CA LEU A 108 -21.12 -32.21 11.23
C LEU A 108 -22.62 -32.42 11.12
N THR A 109 -23.07 -33.69 11.03
CA THR A 109 -24.50 -34.02 10.94
C THR A 109 -25.28 -33.71 12.20
N ALA A 110 -24.65 -33.84 13.36
CA ALA A 110 -25.22 -33.48 14.65
C ALA A 110 -25.21 -31.95 14.93
N GLY A 111 -24.57 -31.14 14.06
CA GLY A 111 -24.42 -29.69 14.25
C GLY A 111 -23.42 -29.32 15.36
N ASN A 112 -22.58 -30.26 15.80
CA ASN A 112 -21.64 -30.10 16.90
C ASN A 112 -20.18 -29.93 16.43
N ALA A 113 -19.94 -29.96 15.11
CA ALA A 113 -18.61 -29.73 14.58
C ALA A 113 -18.18 -28.26 14.79
N SER A 114 -17.01 -28.06 15.36
CA SER A 114 -16.43 -26.74 15.56
C SER A 114 -15.02 -26.68 14.98
N LEU A 115 -14.63 -25.51 14.51
CA LEU A 115 -13.27 -25.18 14.11
C LEU A 115 -12.80 -24.01 14.99
N GLU A 116 -11.61 -24.09 15.53
CA GLU A 116 -11.06 -23.00 16.32
C GLU A 116 -10.08 -22.18 15.47
N LEU A 117 -10.48 -20.96 15.11
CA LEU A 117 -9.62 -20.02 14.40
C LEU A 117 -9.10 -18.95 15.36
N ARG A 118 -7.80 -18.96 15.62
CA ARG A 118 -7.10 -17.89 16.33
C ARG A 118 -6.49 -16.93 15.33
N LYS A 119 -6.88 -15.66 15.41
CA LYS A 119 -6.39 -14.60 14.51
C LYS A 119 -5.93 -13.38 15.30
N GLN A 120 -4.99 -12.64 14.75
CA GLN A 120 -4.61 -11.34 15.31
C GLN A 120 -5.76 -10.34 15.14
N PRO A 121 -6.12 -9.61 16.21
CA PRO A 121 -7.23 -8.66 16.17
C PRO A 121 -6.91 -7.49 15.21
N ASN A 122 -7.94 -7.00 14.53
CA ASN A 122 -7.88 -5.80 13.68
C ASN A 122 -6.86 -5.83 12.53
N THR A 123 -6.54 -7.01 12.00
CA THR A 123 -5.66 -7.15 10.83
C THR A 123 -6.48 -7.52 9.60
N LEU A 124 -6.15 -6.91 8.43
CA LEU A 124 -6.78 -7.27 7.14
C LEU A 124 -6.53 -8.75 6.81
N ASN A 125 -5.32 -9.24 7.10
CA ASN A 125 -4.97 -10.65 6.93
C ASN A 125 -5.87 -11.57 7.77
N GLY A 126 -6.15 -11.21 9.03
CA GLY A 126 -7.04 -11.98 9.90
C GLY A 126 -8.48 -12.05 9.37
N MET A 127 -8.98 -10.98 8.76
CA MET A 127 -10.31 -10.95 8.14
C MET A 127 -10.35 -11.81 6.88
N ALA A 128 -9.34 -11.74 6.02
CA ALA A 128 -9.25 -12.54 4.80
C ALA A 128 -9.14 -14.04 5.12
N VAL A 129 -8.35 -14.40 6.13
CA VAL A 129 -8.24 -15.79 6.61
C VAL A 129 -9.57 -16.30 7.14
N GLU A 130 -10.26 -15.51 7.97
CA GLU A 130 -11.58 -15.90 8.50
C GLU A 130 -12.58 -16.18 7.39
N GLN A 131 -12.64 -15.31 6.38
CA GLN A 131 -13.51 -15.50 5.22
C GLN A 131 -13.14 -16.76 4.43
N ALA A 132 -11.85 -17.00 4.19
CA ALA A 132 -11.39 -18.20 3.49
C ALA A 132 -11.74 -19.50 4.25
N VAL A 133 -11.54 -19.51 5.58
CA VAL A 133 -11.89 -20.65 6.43
C VAL A 133 -13.40 -20.88 6.44
N GLN A 134 -14.21 -19.83 6.54
CA GLN A 134 -15.67 -19.96 6.49
C GLN A 134 -16.17 -20.53 5.16
N LEU A 135 -15.59 -20.08 4.04
CA LEU A 135 -15.93 -20.59 2.71
C LEU A 135 -15.56 -22.08 2.57
N ALA A 136 -14.34 -22.46 2.96
CA ALA A 136 -13.90 -23.84 2.91
C ALA A 136 -14.76 -24.74 3.81
N ALA A 137 -15.02 -24.30 5.05
CA ALA A 137 -15.86 -25.05 5.98
C ALA A 137 -17.29 -25.25 5.46
N SER A 138 -17.90 -24.19 4.87
CA SER A 138 -19.25 -24.31 4.30
C SER A 138 -19.31 -25.24 3.08
N ARG A 139 -18.27 -25.26 2.25
CA ARG A 139 -18.16 -26.21 1.13
C ARG A 139 -18.05 -27.64 1.63
N ILE A 140 -17.17 -27.90 2.60
CA ILE A 140 -17.01 -29.25 3.20
C ILE A 140 -18.32 -29.72 3.87
N ALA A 141 -19.01 -28.82 4.58
CA ALA A 141 -20.31 -29.14 5.17
C ALA A 141 -21.36 -29.52 4.10
N SER A 142 -21.39 -28.78 2.99
CA SER A 142 -22.30 -29.09 1.86
C SER A 142 -22.00 -30.45 1.21
N LEU A 143 -20.72 -30.80 1.05
CA LEU A 143 -20.30 -32.11 0.53
C LEU A 143 -20.67 -33.24 1.49
N ALA A 144 -20.44 -33.06 2.79
CA ALA A 144 -20.82 -34.01 3.82
C ALA A 144 -22.35 -34.24 3.87
N ASP A 145 -23.14 -33.18 3.74
CA ASP A 145 -24.58 -33.26 3.65
C ASP A 145 -25.06 -34.01 2.39
N ALA A 146 -24.44 -33.76 1.24
CA ALA A 146 -24.74 -34.46 0.00
C ALA A 146 -24.44 -35.96 0.14
N ALA A 147 -23.29 -36.34 0.73
CA ALA A 147 -22.94 -37.73 1.00
C ALA A 147 -23.91 -38.41 1.99
N ARG A 148 -24.30 -37.69 3.05
CA ARG A 148 -25.29 -38.15 4.03
C ARG A 148 -26.62 -38.44 3.36
N VAL A 149 -27.18 -37.48 2.63
CA VAL A 149 -28.45 -37.61 1.93
C VAL A 149 -28.41 -38.79 0.94
N SER A 150 -27.29 -38.92 0.21
CA SER A 150 -27.09 -40.06 -0.71
C SER A 150 -27.08 -41.38 0.02
N THR A 151 -26.43 -41.49 1.18
CA THR A 151 -26.36 -42.70 2.00
C THR A 151 -27.73 -43.05 2.61
N GLU A 152 -28.46 -42.06 3.10
CA GLU A 152 -29.82 -42.26 3.62
C GLU A 152 -30.78 -42.78 2.53
N ARG A 153 -30.71 -42.16 1.34
CA ARG A 153 -31.52 -42.64 0.20
C ARG A 153 -31.16 -44.01 -0.27
N ALA A 154 -29.85 -44.35 -0.30
CA ALA A 154 -29.42 -45.71 -0.66
C ALA A 154 -29.96 -46.75 0.34
N ALA A 155 -29.97 -46.44 1.64
CA ALA A 155 -30.51 -47.32 2.69
C ALA A 155 -32.03 -47.55 2.57
N GLU A 156 -32.80 -46.57 2.02
CA GLU A 156 -34.24 -46.76 1.74
C GLU A 156 -34.50 -47.78 0.61
N PHE A 157 -33.59 -47.85 -0.37
CA PHE A 157 -33.73 -48.85 -1.47
C PHE A 157 -33.19 -50.22 -1.10
N GLN A 158 -32.04 -50.25 -0.42
CA GLN A 158 -31.39 -51.48 0.01
C GLN A 158 -30.66 -51.23 1.34
N PRO A 159 -31.09 -51.89 2.44
CA PRO A 159 -30.39 -51.78 3.72
C PRO A 159 -28.94 -52.22 3.62
N PHE A 160 -28.03 -51.52 4.27
CA PHE A 160 -26.62 -51.91 4.36
C PHE A 160 -26.45 -53.15 5.24
N ALA A 161 -25.49 -54.03 4.90
CA ALA A 161 -25.23 -55.26 5.63
C ALA A 161 -24.73 -54.98 7.08
N ASP A 162 -23.94 -53.95 7.24
CA ASP A 162 -23.37 -53.51 8.53
C ASP A 162 -23.01 -52.01 8.48
N ASP A 163 -22.56 -51.47 9.62
CA ASP A 163 -22.13 -50.08 9.72
C ASP A 163 -20.87 -49.78 8.91
N ALA A 164 -19.98 -50.76 8.69
CA ALA A 164 -18.80 -50.61 7.87
C ALA A 164 -19.16 -50.42 6.39
N ALA A 165 -20.12 -51.17 5.87
CA ALA A 165 -20.64 -51.00 4.51
C ALA A 165 -21.31 -49.63 4.33
N ARG A 166 -22.07 -49.18 5.35
CA ARG A 166 -22.66 -47.84 5.35
C ARG A 166 -21.61 -46.73 5.32
N GLN A 167 -20.56 -46.86 6.13
CA GLN A 167 -19.46 -45.89 6.14
C GLN A 167 -18.68 -45.87 4.82
N ALA A 168 -18.37 -47.04 4.25
CA ALA A 168 -17.70 -47.14 2.95
C ALA A 168 -18.52 -46.47 1.82
N PHE A 169 -19.85 -46.61 1.87
CA PHE A 169 -20.73 -45.93 0.91
C PHE A 169 -20.72 -44.43 1.11
N TYR A 170 -20.77 -43.97 2.36
CA TYR A 170 -20.67 -42.53 2.69
C TYR A 170 -19.35 -41.95 2.16
N ASP A 171 -18.23 -42.60 2.42
CA ASP A 171 -16.90 -42.13 1.97
C ASP A 171 -16.83 -42.07 0.43
N SER A 172 -17.40 -43.06 -0.25
CA SER A 172 -17.51 -43.11 -1.71
C SER A 172 -18.39 -41.99 -2.25
N ALA A 173 -19.54 -41.74 -1.60
CA ALA A 173 -20.45 -40.67 -1.96
C ALA A 173 -19.82 -39.27 -1.73
N PHE A 174 -19.05 -39.12 -0.66
CA PHE A 174 -18.32 -37.87 -0.38
C PHE A 174 -17.26 -37.61 -1.45
N GLN A 175 -16.44 -38.59 -1.82
CA GLN A 175 -15.46 -38.46 -2.90
C GLN A 175 -16.13 -38.12 -4.24
N GLN A 176 -17.24 -38.81 -4.56
CA GLN A 176 -18.00 -38.53 -5.79
C GLN A 176 -18.57 -37.09 -5.79
N ALA A 177 -19.05 -36.63 -4.64
CA ALA A 177 -19.52 -35.23 -4.50
C ALA A 177 -18.39 -34.21 -4.70
N GLN A 178 -17.16 -34.49 -4.22
CA GLN A 178 -16.00 -33.67 -4.47
C GLN A 178 -15.67 -33.56 -5.98
N ILE A 179 -15.66 -34.69 -6.68
CA ILE A 179 -15.41 -34.74 -8.13
C ILE A 179 -16.47 -33.92 -8.88
N LEU A 180 -17.74 -34.16 -8.57
CA LEU A 180 -18.85 -33.47 -9.20
C LEU A 180 -18.82 -31.95 -8.93
N LEU A 181 -18.39 -31.54 -7.74
CA LEU A 181 -18.25 -30.12 -7.41
C LEU A 181 -17.08 -29.47 -8.16
N ALA A 182 -15.96 -30.19 -8.31
CA ALA A 182 -14.79 -29.73 -9.05
C ALA A 182 -15.06 -29.59 -10.57
N GLU A 183 -15.88 -30.49 -11.13
CA GLU A 183 -16.29 -30.50 -12.54
C GLU A 183 -17.54 -29.62 -12.81
N ALA A 184 -18.23 -29.18 -11.75
CA ALA A 184 -19.45 -28.40 -11.91
C ALA A 184 -19.13 -27.03 -12.57
N PRO A 185 -19.87 -26.66 -13.65
CA PRO A 185 -19.71 -25.34 -14.19
C PRO A 185 -20.11 -24.31 -13.15
N ASP A 186 -19.35 -23.21 -13.05
CA ASP A 186 -19.66 -22.08 -12.20
C ASP A 186 -21.09 -21.58 -12.47
N ARG A 187 -22.04 -22.03 -11.64
CA ARG A 187 -23.47 -21.66 -11.75
C ARG A 187 -23.74 -20.21 -11.41
N LEU A 188 -22.81 -19.59 -10.71
CA LEU A 188 -22.81 -18.17 -10.36
C LEU A 188 -21.47 -17.58 -10.81
N GLN A 189 -21.42 -17.00 -11.97
CA GLN A 189 -20.39 -16.03 -12.27
C GLN A 189 -20.68 -14.81 -11.40
N SER A 190 -19.95 -14.67 -10.31
CA SER A 190 -19.86 -13.42 -9.59
C SER A 190 -19.19 -12.42 -10.53
N VAL A 191 -19.97 -11.76 -11.34
CA VAL A 191 -19.53 -10.54 -12.02
C VAL A 191 -19.49 -9.51 -10.89
N VAL A 192 -18.35 -9.39 -10.26
CA VAL A 192 -18.06 -8.19 -9.48
C VAL A 192 -18.17 -7.07 -10.48
N GLY A 193 -19.29 -6.35 -10.45
CA GLY A 193 -19.46 -5.12 -11.21
C GLY A 193 -18.41 -4.15 -10.71
N SER A 194 -17.21 -4.22 -11.29
CA SER A 194 -16.22 -3.20 -11.10
C SER A 194 -16.81 -1.95 -11.76
N THR A 195 -17.20 -0.99 -10.95
CA THR A 195 -17.24 0.40 -11.40
C THR A 195 -15.88 0.67 -12.04
N THR A 196 -15.85 0.66 -13.37
CA THR A 196 -14.78 1.19 -14.22
C THR A 196 -13.39 1.18 -13.59
N ASP A 197 -12.71 0.09 -13.67
CA ASP A 197 -11.36 -0.29 -13.24
C ASP A 197 -11.29 -1.08 -11.92
N PRO A 198 -11.05 -2.42 -12.01
CA PRO A 198 -10.54 -3.15 -10.86
C PRO A 198 -9.13 -2.62 -10.59
N ILE A 199 -9.01 -1.69 -9.64
CA ILE A 199 -7.70 -1.28 -9.14
C ILE A 199 -7.19 -2.48 -8.35
N GLU A 200 -6.42 -3.31 -9.01
CA GLU A 200 -5.64 -4.33 -8.32
C GLU A 200 -4.68 -3.59 -7.38
N TYR A 201 -4.94 -3.67 -6.08
CA TYR A 201 -4.10 -3.02 -5.08
C TYR A 201 -2.70 -3.63 -5.13
N ASP A 202 -1.75 -2.91 -5.72
CA ASP A 202 -0.34 -3.26 -5.68
C ASP A 202 0.33 -2.62 -4.46
N ALA A 203 0.49 -3.41 -3.40
CA ALA A 203 1.12 -2.97 -2.16
C ALA A 203 2.56 -2.43 -2.38
N LYS A 204 3.31 -3.02 -3.32
CA LYS A 204 4.67 -2.56 -3.65
C LYS A 204 4.64 -1.21 -4.35
N ALA A 205 3.76 -1.04 -5.34
CA ALA A 205 3.61 0.22 -6.04
C ALA A 205 3.17 1.33 -5.09
N ASN A 206 2.18 1.07 -4.24
CA ASN A 206 1.69 2.03 -3.25
C ASN A 206 2.80 2.43 -2.27
N SER A 207 3.51 1.46 -1.68
CA SER A 207 4.59 1.73 -0.73
C SER A 207 5.75 2.48 -1.39
N THR A 208 6.15 2.10 -2.60
CA THR A 208 7.27 2.74 -3.31
C THR A 208 6.93 4.18 -3.70
N ALA A 209 5.73 4.41 -4.27
CA ALA A 209 5.25 5.76 -4.61
C ALA A 209 5.12 6.63 -3.35
N GLY A 210 4.51 6.10 -2.29
CA GLY A 210 4.29 6.82 -1.05
C GLY A 210 5.60 7.21 -0.35
N GLN A 211 6.57 6.29 -0.26
CA GLN A 211 7.87 6.61 0.32
C GLN A 211 8.64 7.62 -0.54
N MET A 212 8.63 7.48 -1.87
CA MET A 212 9.24 8.45 -2.77
C MET A 212 8.65 9.84 -2.57
N ILE A 213 7.32 9.97 -2.56
CA ILE A 213 6.65 11.26 -2.31
C ILE A 213 7.06 11.81 -0.94
N THR A 214 7.01 11.01 0.12
CA THR A 214 7.33 11.43 1.49
C THR A 214 8.75 12.00 1.59
N PHE A 215 9.76 11.26 1.09
CA PHE A 215 11.17 11.65 1.17
C PHE A 215 11.56 12.79 0.22
N VAL A 216 10.74 13.10 -0.77
CA VAL A 216 10.91 14.28 -1.62
C VAL A 216 10.12 15.48 -1.06
N PHE A 217 8.92 15.25 -0.55
CA PHE A 217 8.03 16.31 -0.07
C PHE A 217 8.54 17.00 1.19
N ILE A 218 8.96 16.22 2.20
CA ILE A 218 9.45 16.77 3.47
C ILE A 218 10.63 17.74 3.26
N PRO A 219 11.70 17.37 2.54
CA PRO A 219 12.79 18.28 2.22
C PRO A 219 12.36 19.53 1.42
N LEU A 220 11.39 19.41 0.52
CA LEU A 220 10.87 20.54 -0.22
C LEU A 220 10.07 21.52 0.66
N VAL A 221 9.26 21.00 1.58
CA VAL A 221 8.56 21.85 2.57
C VAL A 221 9.55 22.47 3.55
N SER A 222 10.66 21.80 3.87
CA SER A 222 11.75 22.31 4.73
C SER A 222 12.56 23.45 4.09
N LEU A 223 12.27 23.86 2.85
CA LEU A 223 12.79 25.11 2.28
C LEU A 223 12.50 26.34 3.16
N SER A 224 11.44 26.28 3.96
CA SER A 224 11.11 27.31 4.94
C SER A 224 12.25 27.58 5.93
N VAL A 225 13.06 26.56 6.28
CA VAL A 225 14.24 26.67 7.16
C VAL A 225 15.31 27.56 6.53
N MET A 226 15.56 27.35 5.22
CA MET A 226 16.54 28.16 4.47
C MET A 226 16.17 29.65 4.49
N PHE A 227 14.87 29.97 4.34
CA PHE A 227 14.42 31.37 4.43
C PHE A 227 14.60 31.96 5.84
N ALA A 228 14.32 31.16 6.88
CA ALA A 228 14.54 31.58 8.26
C ALA A 228 16.04 31.82 8.55
N TYR A 229 16.91 30.94 8.06
CA TYR A 229 18.35 31.04 8.15
C TYR A 229 18.89 32.31 7.42
N GLU A 230 18.48 32.51 6.16
CA GLU A 230 18.90 33.68 5.37
C GLU A 230 18.41 35.02 5.99
N ARG A 231 17.24 34.98 6.65
CA ARG A 231 16.73 36.16 7.38
C ARG A 231 17.58 36.43 8.64
N ALA A 232 17.86 35.38 9.44
CA ALA A 232 18.66 35.50 10.66
C ALA A 232 20.08 36.04 10.38
N ASN A 233 20.68 35.61 9.27
CA ASN A 233 22.02 36.06 8.86
C ASN A 233 22.03 37.34 8.05
N GLY A 234 20.89 38.02 7.85
CA GLY A 234 20.77 39.27 7.12
C GLY A 234 21.08 39.19 5.61
N THR A 235 21.20 37.96 5.05
CA THR A 235 21.47 37.78 3.61
C THR A 235 20.31 38.25 2.75
N LEU A 236 19.06 38.10 3.22
CA LEU A 236 17.89 38.63 2.54
C LEU A 236 17.92 40.16 2.41
N ARG A 237 18.45 40.89 3.43
CA ARG A 237 18.60 42.34 3.36
C ARG A 237 19.60 42.77 2.30
N ARG A 238 20.65 41.99 2.06
CA ARG A 238 21.62 42.27 1.00
C ARG A 238 21.02 42.10 -0.40
N LEU A 239 19.95 41.36 -0.55
CA LEU A 239 19.21 41.26 -1.81
C LEU A 239 18.46 42.53 -2.14
N LEU A 240 18.10 43.38 -1.15
CA LEU A 240 17.46 44.71 -1.36
C LEU A 240 18.31 45.65 -2.20
N VAL A 241 19.65 45.55 -2.09
CA VAL A 241 20.59 46.41 -2.87
C VAL A 241 20.80 45.89 -4.29
N THR A 242 20.24 44.71 -4.61
CA THR A 242 20.26 44.15 -5.96
C THR A 242 18.93 44.40 -6.68
N PRO A 243 18.91 44.71 -7.98
CA PRO A 243 17.68 44.92 -8.74
C PRO A 243 17.01 43.57 -9.05
N THR A 244 16.58 42.82 -7.99
CA THR A 244 15.95 41.50 -8.10
C THR A 244 14.54 41.57 -7.50
N SER A 245 13.51 41.23 -8.28
CA SER A 245 12.14 41.19 -7.79
C SER A 245 11.90 39.98 -6.87
N LYS A 246 10.92 40.09 -5.94
CA LYS A 246 10.49 39.02 -5.06
C LYS A 246 10.14 37.77 -5.87
N ALA A 247 9.39 37.94 -6.95
CA ALA A 247 8.99 36.81 -7.83
C ALA A 247 10.19 36.12 -8.47
N THR A 248 11.23 36.90 -8.89
CA THR A 248 12.45 36.31 -9.46
C THR A 248 13.23 35.51 -8.41
N PHE A 249 13.31 36.03 -7.18
CA PHE A 249 13.99 35.32 -6.09
C PHE A 249 13.26 34.03 -5.71
N LEU A 250 11.98 34.14 -5.36
CA LEU A 250 11.18 32.98 -4.97
C LEU A 250 11.07 31.94 -6.09
N GLY A 251 10.84 32.39 -7.33
CA GLY A 251 10.81 31.51 -8.50
C GLY A 251 12.14 30.81 -8.76
N GLY A 252 13.26 31.51 -8.55
CA GLY A 252 14.60 30.89 -8.67
C GLY A 252 14.84 29.79 -7.64
N THR A 253 14.44 30.04 -6.39
CA THR A 253 14.52 29.04 -5.32
C THR A 253 13.61 27.83 -5.60
N ILE A 254 12.35 28.05 -6.00
CA ILE A 254 11.41 26.99 -6.35
C ILE A 254 11.97 26.12 -7.48
N LEU A 255 12.48 26.73 -8.55
CA LEU A 255 13.03 26.00 -9.68
C LEU A 255 14.33 25.26 -9.34
N GLY A 256 15.20 25.87 -8.51
CA GLY A 256 16.44 25.23 -8.07
C GLY A 256 16.19 23.98 -7.24
N GLN A 257 15.32 24.09 -6.27
CA GLN A 257 14.94 22.98 -5.41
C GLN A 257 14.09 21.93 -6.14
N GLY A 258 13.19 22.40 -7.04
CA GLY A 258 12.45 21.53 -7.93
C GLY A 258 13.36 20.66 -8.80
N LEU A 259 14.40 21.25 -9.39
CA LEU A 259 15.38 20.51 -10.19
C LEU A 259 16.11 19.45 -9.34
N THR A 260 16.51 19.81 -8.13
CA THR A 260 17.15 18.86 -7.20
C THR A 260 16.21 17.71 -6.84
N ALA A 261 14.95 18.02 -6.57
CA ALA A 261 13.92 17.02 -6.29
C ALA A 261 13.63 16.11 -7.49
N LEU A 262 13.62 16.65 -8.71
CA LEU A 262 13.48 15.87 -9.94
C LEU A 262 14.64 14.88 -10.13
N VAL A 263 15.85 15.29 -9.83
CA VAL A 263 17.02 14.37 -9.84
C VAL A 263 16.85 13.27 -8.81
N GLN A 264 16.44 13.61 -7.58
CA GLN A 264 16.15 12.63 -6.52
C GLN A 264 15.09 11.63 -6.95
N MET A 265 13.94 12.11 -7.43
CA MET A 265 12.84 11.24 -7.89
C MET A 265 13.30 10.33 -9.03
N THR A 266 14.06 10.85 -9.98
CA THR A 266 14.60 10.05 -11.08
C THR A 266 15.49 8.92 -10.56
N ILE A 267 16.37 9.18 -9.59
CA ILE A 267 17.23 8.16 -8.98
C ILE A 267 16.37 7.09 -8.29
N LEU A 268 15.35 7.50 -7.51
CA LEU A 268 14.47 6.57 -6.80
C LEU A 268 13.61 5.74 -7.76
N ILE A 269 13.13 6.32 -8.85
CA ILE A 269 12.38 5.61 -9.90
C ILE A 269 13.27 4.60 -10.62
N VAL A 270 14.48 4.99 -11.00
CA VAL A 270 15.46 4.08 -11.63
C VAL A 270 15.78 2.92 -10.67
N PHE A 271 16.00 3.20 -9.39
CA PHE A 271 16.15 2.16 -8.37
C PHE A 271 14.92 1.23 -8.32
N GLY A 272 13.72 1.79 -8.29
CA GLY A 272 12.46 1.03 -8.32
C GLY A 272 12.34 0.11 -9.55
N ILE A 273 12.73 0.60 -10.72
CA ILE A 273 12.71 -0.20 -11.97
C ILE A 273 13.78 -1.31 -11.94
N LEU A 274 15.02 -0.97 -11.60
CA LEU A 274 16.16 -1.90 -11.74
C LEU A 274 16.20 -2.94 -10.62
N VAL A 275 15.96 -2.52 -9.38
CA VAL A 275 16.09 -3.37 -8.19
C VAL A 275 14.74 -4.00 -7.80
N MET A 276 13.69 -3.19 -7.75
CA MET A 276 12.37 -3.64 -7.30
C MET A 276 11.51 -4.23 -8.43
N LYS A 277 11.95 -4.12 -9.70
CA LYS A 277 11.22 -4.58 -10.89
C LYS A 277 9.84 -3.94 -11.07
N MET A 278 9.73 -2.66 -10.68
CA MET A 278 8.49 -1.89 -10.77
C MET A 278 8.18 -1.47 -12.22
N LYS A 279 6.89 -1.40 -12.56
CA LYS A 279 6.42 -1.03 -13.91
C LYS A 279 6.29 0.49 -14.12
N TRP A 280 7.26 1.26 -13.66
CA TRP A 280 7.24 2.73 -13.77
C TRP A 280 7.54 3.26 -15.18
N GLY A 281 8.10 2.43 -16.05
CA GLY A 281 8.57 2.84 -17.38
C GLY A 281 7.51 2.84 -18.48
N GLN A 282 6.23 2.57 -18.19
CA GLN A 282 5.19 2.44 -19.22
C GLN A 282 4.85 3.78 -19.88
N SER A 283 4.89 4.89 -19.15
CA SER A 283 4.62 6.23 -19.65
C SER A 283 5.64 7.25 -19.14
N PRO A 284 6.87 7.34 -19.71
CA PRO A 284 7.88 8.28 -19.25
C PRO A 284 7.42 9.75 -19.32
N ALA A 285 6.62 10.11 -20.32
CA ALA A 285 6.08 11.46 -20.46
C ALA A 285 5.06 11.80 -19.36
N GLY A 286 4.12 10.90 -19.06
CA GLY A 286 3.17 11.06 -17.94
C GLY A 286 3.90 11.15 -16.61
N LEU A 287 4.90 10.29 -16.41
CA LEU A 287 5.74 10.29 -15.21
C LEU A 287 6.46 11.63 -15.01
N ALA A 288 7.08 12.17 -16.07
CA ALA A 288 7.73 13.47 -16.05
C ALA A 288 6.74 14.61 -15.73
N MET A 289 5.53 14.55 -16.26
CA MET A 289 4.49 15.55 -15.99
C MET A 289 4.10 15.56 -14.50
N VAL A 290 3.83 14.40 -13.91
CA VAL A 290 3.50 14.30 -12.47
C VAL A 290 4.67 14.74 -11.60
N MET A 291 5.90 14.30 -11.90
CA MET A 291 7.10 14.72 -11.18
C MET A 291 7.29 16.24 -11.18
N VAL A 292 7.17 16.87 -12.33
CA VAL A 292 7.33 18.34 -12.47
C VAL A 292 6.21 19.08 -11.71
N SER A 293 4.96 18.68 -11.91
CA SER A 293 3.82 19.32 -11.24
C SER A 293 3.89 19.19 -9.73
N PHE A 294 4.25 18.02 -9.22
CA PHE A 294 4.40 17.76 -7.80
C PHE A 294 5.56 18.56 -7.19
N THR A 295 6.73 18.55 -7.81
CA THR A 295 7.89 19.30 -7.28
C THR A 295 7.66 20.79 -7.25
N LEU A 296 6.93 21.34 -8.23
CA LEU A 296 6.53 22.75 -8.23
C LEU A 296 5.56 23.07 -7.08
N ALA A 297 4.54 22.22 -6.87
CA ALA A 297 3.58 22.40 -5.78
C ALA A 297 4.27 22.34 -4.40
N ALA A 298 5.10 21.31 -4.18
CA ALA A 298 5.80 21.10 -2.91
C ALA A 298 6.82 22.21 -2.62
N SER A 299 7.61 22.64 -3.62
CA SER A 299 8.58 23.73 -3.48
C SER A 299 7.89 25.06 -3.23
N ALA A 300 6.76 25.31 -3.89
CA ALA A 300 5.96 26.53 -3.68
C ALA A 300 5.37 26.57 -2.26
N LEU A 301 4.90 25.43 -1.75
CA LEU A 301 4.42 25.30 -0.36
C LEU A 301 5.54 25.60 0.64
N GLY A 302 6.72 25.00 0.49
CA GLY A 302 7.87 25.25 1.36
C GLY A 302 8.31 26.71 1.33
N THR A 303 8.33 27.32 0.15
CA THR A 303 8.61 28.73 -0.04
C THR A 303 7.56 29.62 0.64
N MET A 304 6.27 29.31 0.48
CA MET A 304 5.18 30.00 1.16
C MET A 304 5.33 29.90 2.68
N LEU A 305 5.56 28.73 3.24
CA LEU A 305 5.77 28.52 4.68
C LEU A 305 6.95 29.35 5.20
N GLY A 306 8.03 29.46 4.42
CA GLY A 306 9.18 30.32 4.74
C GLY A 306 8.83 31.79 4.95
N THR A 307 7.70 32.25 4.40
CA THR A 307 7.23 33.64 4.62
C THR A 307 6.51 33.84 5.95
N PHE A 308 6.07 32.76 6.61
CA PHE A 308 5.34 32.83 7.88
C PHE A 308 6.23 32.56 9.11
N VAL A 309 7.30 31.80 8.95
CA VAL A 309 8.17 31.38 10.05
C VAL A 309 9.17 32.49 10.41
N LYS A 310 9.52 32.58 11.71
CA LYS A 310 10.42 33.62 12.23
C LYS A 310 11.79 33.08 12.64
N SER A 311 11.89 31.81 12.99
CA SER A 311 13.14 31.16 13.42
C SER A 311 13.34 29.83 12.73
N GLU A 312 14.61 29.38 12.67
CA GLU A 312 14.96 28.08 12.10
C GLU A 312 14.30 26.91 12.83
N GLY A 313 14.25 26.95 14.19
CA GLY A 313 13.60 25.92 15.00
C GLY A 313 12.09 25.82 14.72
N GLN A 314 11.41 26.98 14.61
CA GLN A 314 10.00 27.02 14.21
C GLN A 314 9.79 26.48 12.79
N ALA A 315 10.65 26.89 11.86
CA ALA A 315 10.58 26.42 10.48
C ALA A 315 10.75 24.91 10.37
N ASN A 316 11.74 24.34 11.06
CA ASN A 316 12.03 22.91 11.05
C ASN A 316 10.88 22.10 11.64
N GLY A 317 10.41 22.46 12.83
CA GLY A 317 9.29 21.77 13.49
C GLY A 317 8.00 21.83 12.66
N LEU A 318 7.64 23.02 12.15
CA LEU A 318 6.43 23.20 11.34
C LEU A 318 6.50 22.46 10.00
N SER A 319 7.64 22.49 9.33
CA SER A 319 7.84 21.80 8.05
C SER A 319 7.79 20.30 8.20
N LEU A 320 8.42 19.75 9.24
CA LEU A 320 8.37 18.33 9.52
C LEU A 320 6.95 17.88 9.86
N MET A 321 6.26 18.62 10.73
CA MET A 321 4.88 18.32 11.12
C MET A 321 3.93 18.36 9.91
N ILE A 322 3.95 19.46 9.14
CA ILE A 322 3.11 19.61 7.94
C ILE A 322 3.47 18.53 6.91
N GLY A 323 4.76 18.32 6.67
CA GLY A 323 5.25 17.34 5.71
C GLY A 323 4.78 15.94 6.03
N MET A 324 4.91 15.49 7.29
CA MET A 324 4.47 14.18 7.73
C MET A 324 2.95 14.02 7.72
N LEU A 325 2.21 15.02 8.24
CA LEU A 325 0.74 14.97 8.25
C LEU A 325 0.17 14.93 6.83
N MET A 326 0.69 15.77 5.93
CA MET A 326 0.22 15.77 4.54
C MET A 326 0.60 14.50 3.79
N ALA A 327 1.78 13.90 4.05
CA ALA A 327 2.15 12.62 3.47
C ALA A 327 1.25 11.48 3.99
N MET A 328 1.00 11.44 5.30
CA MET A 328 0.15 10.42 5.91
C MET A 328 -1.30 10.53 5.41
N LEU A 329 -1.90 11.71 5.49
CA LEU A 329 -3.29 11.95 5.07
C LEU A 329 -3.46 11.90 3.55
N GLY A 330 -2.41 12.17 2.78
CA GLY A 330 -2.40 12.07 1.32
C GLY A 330 -2.32 10.64 0.78
N GLY A 331 -2.28 9.62 1.65
CA GLY A 331 -2.26 8.22 1.23
C GLY A 331 -0.87 7.65 0.96
N CYS A 332 0.21 8.39 1.34
CA CYS A 332 1.58 7.93 1.06
C CYS A 332 2.03 6.78 1.99
N TRP A 333 1.46 6.67 3.19
CA TRP A 333 1.83 5.63 4.16
C TRP A 333 0.82 4.49 4.22
N TYR A 334 -0.45 4.82 4.07
CA TYR A 334 -1.55 3.86 4.03
C TYR A 334 -2.43 4.15 2.82
N PRO A 335 -2.96 3.12 2.16
CA PRO A 335 -3.90 3.29 1.05
C PRO A 335 -5.08 4.16 1.44
N ILE A 336 -5.40 5.13 0.58
CA ILE A 336 -6.49 6.09 0.84
C ILE A 336 -7.86 5.39 0.92
N GLU A 337 -7.98 4.23 0.30
CA GLU A 337 -9.18 3.40 0.28
C GLU A 337 -9.57 2.90 1.67
N LEU A 338 -8.59 2.76 2.58
CA LEU A 338 -8.80 2.32 3.96
C LEU A 338 -9.31 3.45 4.88
N PHE A 339 -9.32 4.69 4.37
CA PHE A 339 -9.73 5.84 5.17
C PHE A 339 -11.26 5.97 5.19
N PRO A 340 -11.86 6.41 6.32
CA PRO A 340 -13.26 6.81 6.36
C PRO A 340 -13.57 7.87 5.29
N ALA A 341 -14.79 7.89 4.76
CA ALA A 341 -15.19 8.78 3.67
C ALA A 341 -14.89 10.26 3.94
N ALA A 342 -15.06 10.71 5.19
CA ALA A 342 -14.75 12.09 5.59
C ALA A 342 -13.26 12.44 5.42
N LEU A 343 -12.36 11.54 5.82
CA LEU A 343 -10.90 11.74 5.66
C LEU A 343 -10.48 11.64 4.20
N ARG A 344 -11.08 10.74 3.43
CA ARG A 344 -10.83 10.60 1.98
C ARG A 344 -11.17 11.89 1.24
N ASN A 345 -12.31 12.51 1.56
CA ASN A 345 -12.71 13.78 0.97
C ASN A 345 -11.78 14.93 1.40
N ALA A 346 -11.36 14.96 2.66
CA ALA A 346 -10.42 15.97 3.16
C ALA A 346 -9.03 15.84 2.52
N ALA A 347 -8.58 14.61 2.22
CA ALA A 347 -7.29 14.37 1.58
C ALA A 347 -7.18 15.01 0.18
N GLN A 348 -8.29 15.20 -0.54
CA GLN A 348 -8.32 15.87 -1.84
C GLN A 348 -7.88 17.35 -1.78
N ALA A 349 -7.90 17.96 -0.58
CA ALA A 349 -7.36 19.30 -0.36
C ALA A 349 -5.83 19.31 -0.21
N LEU A 350 -5.14 18.17 -0.31
CA LEU A 350 -3.70 18.03 -0.11
C LEU A 350 -2.98 17.75 -1.43
N PRO A 351 -1.87 18.43 -1.74
CA PRO A 351 -1.08 18.15 -2.95
C PRO A 351 -0.48 16.73 -2.96
N THR A 352 -0.20 16.15 -1.79
CA THR A 352 0.32 14.78 -1.66
C THR A 352 -0.68 13.72 -2.13
N TYR A 353 -1.98 13.94 -1.93
CA TYR A 353 -3.03 13.08 -2.47
C TYR A 353 -2.98 13.01 -4.00
N TRP A 354 -2.96 14.16 -4.66
CA TRP A 354 -2.95 14.22 -6.14
C TRP A 354 -1.64 13.69 -6.72
N ALA A 355 -0.52 13.93 -6.04
CA ALA A 355 0.74 13.30 -6.42
C ALA A 355 0.66 11.77 -6.33
N MET A 356 0.11 11.24 -5.23
CA MET A 356 -0.06 9.81 -5.03
C MET A 356 -0.96 9.19 -6.11
N GLN A 357 -2.10 9.81 -6.41
CA GLN A 357 -2.99 9.33 -7.47
C GLN A 357 -2.28 9.33 -8.83
N GLY A 358 -1.61 10.42 -9.22
CA GLY A 358 -0.90 10.50 -10.49
C GLY A 358 0.22 9.46 -10.64
N PHE A 359 0.95 9.16 -9.57
CA PHE A 359 1.96 8.09 -9.62
C PHE A 359 1.34 6.69 -9.71
N LEU A 360 0.23 6.43 -9.00
CA LEU A 360 -0.49 5.16 -9.09
C LEU A 360 -1.16 4.97 -10.44
N ASP A 361 -1.67 6.03 -11.06
CA ASP A 361 -2.25 5.99 -12.40
C ASP A 361 -1.23 5.49 -13.44
N ILE A 362 0.03 5.89 -13.29
CA ILE A 362 1.09 5.44 -14.19
C ILE A 362 1.57 4.04 -13.82
N ALA A 363 1.88 3.80 -12.53
CA ALA A 363 2.57 2.58 -12.09
C ALA A 363 1.65 1.35 -12.03
N VAL A 364 0.38 1.54 -11.65
CA VAL A 364 -0.60 0.46 -11.44
C VAL A 364 -1.62 0.42 -12.56
N ARG A 365 -2.23 1.58 -12.88
CA ARG A 365 -3.30 1.66 -13.88
C ARG A 365 -2.78 1.75 -15.33
N GLY A 366 -1.45 1.91 -15.52
CA GLY A 366 -0.81 1.97 -16.84
C GLY A 366 -1.23 3.15 -17.70
N GLN A 367 -1.72 4.22 -17.07
CA GLN A 367 -2.23 5.39 -17.78
C GLN A 367 -1.11 6.19 -18.45
N GLY A 368 -1.45 6.76 -19.61
CA GLY A 368 -0.56 7.64 -20.35
C GLY A 368 -0.63 9.11 -19.89
N PRO A 369 0.03 10.04 -20.62
CA PRO A 369 0.03 11.47 -20.29
C PRO A 369 -1.37 12.09 -20.20
N ALA A 370 -2.32 11.62 -21.01
CA ALA A 370 -3.70 12.11 -20.98
C ALA A 370 -4.44 11.71 -19.70
N GLY A 371 -4.13 10.55 -19.14
CA GLY A 371 -4.78 10.03 -17.94
C GLY A 371 -4.38 10.76 -16.66
N VAL A 372 -3.22 11.43 -16.63
CA VAL A 372 -2.72 12.16 -15.46
C VAL A 372 -2.88 13.68 -15.56
N LEU A 373 -3.64 14.16 -16.55
CA LEU A 373 -3.84 15.60 -16.76
C LEU A 373 -4.57 16.28 -15.62
N GLN A 374 -5.53 15.61 -15.00
CA GLN A 374 -6.29 16.14 -13.87
C GLN A 374 -5.39 16.36 -12.65
N GLU A 375 -4.60 15.37 -12.29
CA GLU A 375 -3.65 15.41 -11.17
C GLU A 375 -2.62 16.50 -11.38
N CYS A 376 -2.04 16.58 -12.58
CA CYS A 376 -1.09 17.62 -12.94
C CYS A 376 -1.72 19.02 -12.89
N ALA A 377 -2.93 19.21 -13.39
CA ALA A 377 -3.62 20.49 -13.39
C ALA A 377 -3.90 20.97 -11.95
N VAL A 378 -4.36 20.05 -11.07
CA VAL A 378 -4.60 20.39 -9.66
C VAL A 378 -3.30 20.71 -8.94
N LEU A 379 -2.23 19.93 -9.15
CA LEU A 379 -0.91 20.19 -8.58
C LEU A 379 -0.34 21.56 -9.02
N LEU A 380 -0.47 21.90 -10.30
CA LEU A 380 -0.08 23.21 -10.81
C LEU A 380 -0.96 24.34 -10.22
N GLY A 381 -2.24 24.07 -9.99
CA GLY A 381 -3.14 24.97 -9.27
C GLY A 381 -2.63 25.26 -7.84
N PHE A 382 -2.24 24.21 -7.09
CA PHE A 382 -1.60 24.38 -5.78
C PHE A 382 -0.31 25.19 -5.87
N ALA A 383 0.55 24.89 -6.85
CA ALA A 383 1.79 25.63 -7.05
C ALA A 383 1.55 27.13 -7.26
N LEU A 384 0.57 27.48 -8.10
CA LEU A 384 0.20 28.87 -8.37
C LEU A 384 -0.36 29.57 -7.12
N VAL A 385 -1.25 28.94 -6.39
CA VAL A 385 -1.82 29.49 -5.14
C VAL A 385 -0.74 29.73 -4.10
N PHE A 386 0.10 28.72 -3.82
CA PHE A 386 1.17 28.84 -2.83
C PHE A 386 2.21 29.90 -3.24
N PHE A 387 2.56 29.98 -4.53
CA PHE A 387 3.46 30.99 -5.04
C PHE A 387 2.87 32.39 -4.92
N ALA A 388 1.61 32.60 -5.27
CA ALA A 388 0.93 33.87 -5.16
C ALA A 388 0.86 34.37 -3.70
N VAL A 389 0.48 33.46 -2.76
CA VAL A 389 0.49 33.76 -1.32
C VAL A 389 1.92 34.05 -0.85
N GLY A 390 2.90 33.28 -1.30
CA GLY A 390 4.31 33.49 -1.00
C GLY A 390 4.76 34.90 -1.40
N ILE A 391 4.50 35.36 -2.64
CA ILE A 391 4.88 36.68 -3.13
C ILE A 391 4.22 37.82 -2.32
N THR A 392 2.93 37.71 -2.03
CA THR A 392 2.18 38.73 -1.32
C THR A 392 2.63 38.92 0.13
N ARG A 393 3.01 37.81 0.77
CA ARG A 393 3.43 37.78 2.19
C ARG A 393 4.94 37.97 2.37
N PHE A 394 5.73 37.79 1.33
CA PHE A 394 7.18 37.84 1.44
C PHE A 394 7.65 39.24 1.89
N LYS A 395 8.39 39.26 3.00
CA LYS A 395 9.09 40.43 3.54
C LYS A 395 10.57 40.12 3.61
N TYR A 396 11.39 41.11 3.29
CA TYR A 396 12.85 41.02 3.40
C TYR A 396 13.35 41.24 4.84
N GLU A 397 12.44 41.63 5.75
CA GLU A 397 12.71 41.85 7.16
C GLU A 397 12.22 40.72 8.05
#